data_3d20e79d2a4859361e59869f191ec1d1
#
_entry.id   3d20e79d2a4859361e59869f191ec1d1
#
_cell.length_a   1.000
_cell.length_b   1.000
_cell.length_c   1.000
_cell.angle_alpha   90.00
_cell.angle_beta   90.00
_cell.angle_gamma   90.00
#
_symmetry.space_group_name_H-M   'P 1'
#
loop_
_entity.id
_entity.type
_entity.pdbx_description
1 polymer ?
#
loop_
_entity_poly.entity_id
_entity_poly.type
_entity_poly.pdbx_seq_one_letter_code
_entity_poly.pdbx_strand_id
1 'polypeptide(L)'
;MQSDRLTTRVLASDDLTALLREVGPDRLMDLMIDRLGTRFAEHDPAGVEVRDRDGFRYAKPDLGLLEWMPTHEIAGPVVIKMVGYHPTNPFQRGLPSVIATSSMWDTQSGHLVAIADATLLT
;
A
#
# COMPACT_ATOMS: atom_id res chain seq x y z
N MET A 1 16.02 -6.52 -31.33
CA MET A 1 15.06 -6.79 -30.25
C MET A 1 15.46 -5.92 -29.05
N GLN A 2 14.76 -4.78 -28.89
CA GLN A 2 14.98 -3.92 -27.74
C GLN A 2 14.44 -4.68 -26.53
N SER A 3 15.32 -5.03 -25.62
CA SER A 3 14.92 -5.54 -24.31
C SER A 3 14.19 -4.38 -23.60
N ASP A 4 12.87 -4.41 -23.58
CA ASP A 4 12.10 -3.56 -22.67
C ASP A 4 12.57 -3.89 -21.27
N ARG A 5 13.38 -3.01 -20.71
CA ARG A 5 13.83 -3.13 -19.33
C ARG A 5 12.59 -3.00 -18.44
N LEU A 6 12.23 -4.07 -17.79
CA LEU A 6 11.23 -4.04 -16.74
C LEU A 6 11.66 -3.02 -15.69
N THR A 7 10.87 -1.97 -15.50
CA THR A 7 11.16 -0.91 -14.53
C THR A 7 10.15 -0.95 -13.41
N THR A 8 10.64 -0.84 -12.18
CA THR A 8 9.80 -0.70 -10.99
C THR A 8 9.78 0.76 -10.55
N ARG A 9 8.60 1.33 -10.37
CA ARG A 9 8.45 2.65 -9.76
C ARG A 9 8.55 2.53 -8.25
N VAL A 10 9.34 3.38 -7.63
CA VAL A 10 9.46 3.47 -6.18
C VAL A 10 9.01 4.85 -5.72
N LEU A 11 8.01 4.88 -4.87
CA LEU A 11 7.50 6.08 -4.22
C LEU A 11 7.80 5.98 -2.72
N ALA A 12 8.92 6.55 -2.32
CA ALA A 12 9.34 6.57 -0.93
C ALA A 12 8.52 7.57 -0.09
N SER A 13 8.72 7.57 1.20
CA SER A 13 8.05 8.50 2.13
C SER A 13 8.24 9.96 1.74
N ASP A 14 9.44 10.33 1.30
CA ASP A 14 9.75 11.71 0.87
C ASP A 14 8.98 12.10 -0.40
N ASP A 15 8.76 11.17 -1.32
CA ASP A 15 7.97 11.42 -2.53
C ASP A 15 6.50 11.68 -2.17
N LEU A 16 5.95 10.91 -1.24
CA LEU A 16 4.58 11.10 -0.74
C LEU A 16 4.45 12.41 0.03
N THR A 17 5.46 12.77 0.82
CA THR A 17 5.49 14.04 1.53
C THR A 17 5.55 15.23 0.57
N ALA A 18 6.34 15.15 -0.49
CA ALA A 18 6.40 16.15 -1.54
C ALA A 18 5.05 16.30 -2.27
N LEU A 19 4.42 15.19 -2.61
CA LEU A 19 3.10 15.17 -3.23
C LEU A 19 2.05 15.83 -2.33
N LEU A 20 2.05 15.50 -1.03
CA LEU A 20 1.14 16.08 -0.05
C LEU A 20 1.31 17.60 0.07
N ARG A 21 2.54 18.10 0.02
CA ARG A 21 2.82 19.55 0.04
C ARG A 21 2.34 20.24 -1.23
N GLU A 22 2.48 19.60 -2.40
CA GLU A 22 2.06 20.16 -3.68
C GLU A 22 0.54 20.18 -3.82
N VAL A 23 -0.12 19.07 -3.52
CA VAL A 23 -1.57 18.91 -3.69
C VAL A 23 -2.35 19.54 -2.56
N GLY A 24 -1.82 19.50 -1.36
CA GLY A 24 -2.48 19.90 -0.11
C GLY A 24 -3.30 18.75 0.51
N PRO A 25 -3.40 18.69 1.85
CA PRO A 25 -4.06 17.60 2.55
C PRO A 25 -5.55 17.49 2.26
N ASP A 26 -6.26 18.62 2.22
CA ASP A 26 -7.71 18.63 1.97
C ASP A 26 -8.04 18.11 0.56
N ARG A 27 -7.31 18.61 -0.44
CA ARG A 27 -7.51 18.17 -1.81
C ARG A 27 -7.13 16.70 -2.00
N LEU A 28 -6.07 16.23 -1.36
CA LEU A 28 -5.71 14.81 -1.40
C LEU A 28 -6.81 13.95 -0.79
N MET A 29 -7.38 14.38 0.34
CA MET A 29 -8.49 13.68 0.99
C MET A 29 -9.73 13.63 0.08
N ASP A 30 -10.10 14.75 -0.55
CA ASP A 30 -11.22 14.80 -1.49
C ASP A 30 -11.03 13.84 -2.67
N LEU A 31 -9.82 13.81 -3.25
CA LEU A 31 -9.47 12.89 -4.33
C LEU A 31 -9.57 11.41 -3.89
N MET A 32 -9.15 11.10 -2.68
CA MET A 32 -9.27 9.75 -2.12
C MET A 32 -10.73 9.35 -1.91
N ILE A 33 -11.55 10.24 -1.36
CA ILE A 33 -12.98 10.01 -1.14
C ILE A 33 -13.68 9.76 -2.48
N ASP A 34 -13.42 10.58 -3.49
CA ASP A 34 -13.99 10.42 -4.82
C ASP A 34 -13.60 9.08 -5.46
N ARG A 35 -12.31 8.72 -5.37
CA ARG A 35 -11.81 7.44 -5.91
C ARG A 35 -12.41 6.24 -5.21
N LEU A 36 -12.49 6.28 -3.88
CA LEU A 36 -13.11 5.22 -3.09
C LEU A 36 -14.61 5.12 -3.40
N GLY A 37 -15.31 6.25 -3.48
CA GLY A 37 -16.74 6.29 -3.85
C GLY A 37 -17.00 5.64 -5.20
N THR A 38 -16.19 5.96 -6.21
CA THR A 38 -16.27 5.34 -7.54
C THR A 38 -16.03 3.83 -7.47
N ARG A 39 -14.98 3.40 -6.76
CA ARG A 39 -14.66 1.97 -6.62
C ARG A 39 -15.74 1.18 -5.88
N PHE A 40 -16.35 1.76 -4.85
CA PHE A 40 -17.48 1.12 -4.16
C PHE A 40 -18.72 1.03 -5.04
N ALA A 41 -19.02 2.07 -5.82
CA ALA A 41 -20.14 2.08 -6.74
C ALA A 41 -20.00 1.06 -7.90
N GLU A 42 -18.78 0.86 -8.38
CA GLU A 42 -18.44 -0.06 -9.48
C GLU A 42 -18.06 -1.46 -8.98
N HIS A 43 -18.13 -1.71 -7.68
CA HIS A 43 -17.66 -2.97 -7.11
C HIS A 43 -18.43 -4.17 -7.65
N ASP A 44 -17.72 -5.07 -8.31
CA ASP A 44 -18.19 -6.38 -8.73
C ASP A 44 -17.43 -7.46 -7.94
N PRO A 45 -18.12 -8.20 -7.06
CA PRO A 45 -17.46 -9.28 -6.30
C PRO A 45 -16.83 -10.36 -7.17
N ALA A 46 -17.33 -10.55 -8.40
CA ALA A 46 -16.76 -11.51 -9.36
C ALA A 46 -15.48 -10.98 -10.02
N GLY A 47 -15.27 -9.67 -10.00
CA GLY A 47 -14.10 -9.01 -10.59
C GLY A 47 -12.90 -8.85 -9.65
N VAL A 48 -13.02 -9.27 -8.40
CA VAL A 48 -11.97 -9.09 -7.39
C VAL A 48 -11.83 -10.34 -6.52
N GLU A 49 -10.61 -10.80 -6.35
CA GLU A 49 -10.27 -11.80 -5.35
C GLU A 49 -9.55 -11.14 -4.17
N VAL A 50 -10.06 -11.36 -2.96
CA VAL A 50 -9.42 -10.95 -1.72
C VAL A 50 -9.03 -12.20 -0.94
N ARG A 51 -7.85 -12.22 -0.37
CA ARG A 51 -7.45 -13.23 0.60
C ARG A 51 -7.55 -12.66 2.00
N ASP A 52 -7.78 -13.53 2.97
CA ASP A 52 -7.76 -13.12 4.37
C ASP A 52 -6.41 -12.48 4.70
N ARG A 53 -6.47 -11.43 5.52
CA ARG A 53 -5.24 -10.87 6.07
C ARG A 53 -4.57 -11.90 6.95
N ASP A 54 -3.27 -11.96 6.87
CA ASP A 54 -2.44 -12.82 7.70
C ASP A 54 -1.17 -12.08 8.11
N GLY A 55 -0.43 -12.59 9.05
CA GLY A 55 0.77 -11.94 9.52
C GLY A 55 1.38 -12.58 10.75
N PHE A 56 2.35 -11.88 11.31
CA PHE A 56 3.05 -12.31 12.51
C PHE A 56 2.82 -11.33 13.65
N ARG A 57 2.43 -11.86 14.82
CA ARG A 57 2.45 -11.15 16.09
C ARG A 57 3.67 -11.61 16.87
N TYR A 58 4.38 -10.68 17.45
CA TYR A 58 5.59 -10.98 18.20
C TYR A 58 5.76 -10.03 19.40
N ALA A 59 6.48 -10.52 20.40
CA ALA A 59 6.82 -9.74 21.60
C ALA A 59 8.34 -9.47 21.71
N LYS A 60 9.12 -9.98 20.77
CA LYS A 60 10.57 -9.80 20.72
C LYS A 60 11.02 -9.44 19.30
N PRO A 61 11.95 -8.47 19.12
CA PRO A 61 12.63 -7.70 20.18
C PRO A 61 11.69 -6.76 20.95
N ASP A 62 10.60 -6.27 20.31
CA ASP A 62 9.55 -5.46 20.91
C ASP A 62 8.17 -5.99 20.53
N LEU A 63 7.14 -5.59 21.25
CA LEU A 63 5.77 -5.91 20.90
C LEU A 63 5.42 -5.31 19.54
N GLY A 64 4.97 -6.15 18.62
CA GLY A 64 4.63 -5.70 17.26
C GLY A 64 3.81 -6.70 16.48
N LEU A 65 3.38 -6.23 15.32
CA LEU A 65 2.59 -6.96 14.36
C LEU A 65 3.02 -6.55 12.96
N LEU A 66 3.20 -7.52 12.06
CA LEU A 66 3.31 -7.31 10.63
C LEU A 66 2.22 -8.11 9.93
N GLU A 67 1.36 -7.45 9.18
CA GLU A 67 0.26 -8.08 8.44
C GLU A 67 0.35 -7.74 6.95
N TRP A 68 -0.07 -8.68 6.11
CA TRP A 68 -0.26 -8.46 4.68
C TRP A 68 -1.72 -8.65 4.27
N MET A 69 -2.11 -7.86 3.28
CA MET A 69 -3.48 -7.79 2.76
C MET A 69 -3.42 -7.83 1.24
N PRO A 70 -3.52 -9.03 0.63
CA PRO A 70 -3.44 -9.18 -0.81
C PRO A 70 -4.82 -9.05 -1.46
N THR A 71 -4.84 -8.40 -2.62
CA THR A 71 -6.03 -8.23 -3.46
C THR A 71 -5.64 -8.41 -4.92
N HIS A 72 -6.43 -9.14 -5.68
CA HIS A 72 -6.25 -9.37 -7.11
C HIS A 72 -7.47 -8.84 -7.86
N GLU A 73 -7.28 -7.86 -8.74
CA GLU A 73 -8.29 -7.50 -9.74
C GLU A 73 -8.21 -8.50 -10.88
N ILE A 74 -9.31 -9.21 -11.16
CA ILE A 74 -9.33 -10.25 -12.20
C ILE A 74 -8.96 -9.64 -13.56
N ALA A 75 -7.99 -10.26 -14.23
CA ALA A 75 -7.33 -9.75 -15.44
C ALA A 75 -6.57 -8.41 -15.25
N GLY A 76 -6.40 -7.98 -14.03
CA GLY A 76 -5.66 -6.80 -13.63
C GLY A 76 -4.51 -7.13 -12.66
N PRO A 77 -4.00 -6.13 -11.96
CA PRO A 77 -2.86 -6.31 -11.07
C PRO A 77 -3.21 -7.07 -9.79
N VAL A 78 -2.17 -7.61 -9.16
CA VAL A 78 -2.19 -7.96 -7.73
C VAL A 78 -1.62 -6.78 -6.94
N VAL A 79 -2.30 -6.40 -5.88
CA VAL A 79 -1.82 -5.39 -4.93
C VAL A 79 -1.67 -6.04 -3.56
N ILE A 80 -0.53 -5.83 -2.92
CA ILE A 80 -0.27 -6.33 -1.56
C ILE A 80 0.09 -5.13 -0.68
N LYS A 81 -0.77 -4.86 0.30
CA LYS A 81 -0.45 -3.92 1.36
C LYS A 81 0.18 -4.67 2.52
N MET A 82 1.30 -4.14 3.01
CA MET A 82 2.00 -4.62 4.19
C MET A 82 1.92 -3.57 5.26
N VAL A 83 1.48 -3.92 6.46
CA VAL A 83 1.31 -3.00 7.60
C VAL A 83 2.10 -3.49 8.79
N GLY A 84 2.93 -2.62 9.35
CA GLY A 84 3.57 -2.80 10.65
C GLY A 84 2.86 -1.98 11.72
N TYR A 85 2.49 -2.62 12.83
CA TYR A 85 1.98 -1.93 14.01
C TYR A 85 2.91 -2.17 15.18
N HIS A 86 3.51 -1.07 15.68
CA HIS A 86 4.45 -1.08 16.79
C HIS A 86 4.07 0.04 17.78
N PRO A 87 3.34 -0.27 18.85
CA PRO A 87 2.76 0.75 19.73
C PRO A 87 3.81 1.60 20.46
N THR A 88 5.03 1.09 20.61
CA THR A 88 6.12 1.82 21.27
C THR A 88 6.92 2.75 20.35
N ASN A 89 6.70 2.68 19.04
CA ASN A 89 7.44 3.50 18.07
C ASN A 89 7.45 5.00 18.39
N PRO A 90 6.31 5.65 18.72
CA PRO A 90 6.30 7.09 18.98
C PRO A 90 7.19 7.48 20.16
N PHE A 91 7.28 6.64 21.17
CA PHE A 91 8.00 6.93 22.39
C PHE A 91 9.49 6.54 22.32
N GLN A 92 9.79 5.45 21.61
CA GLN A 92 11.15 4.90 21.59
C GLN A 92 11.95 5.32 20.35
N ARG A 93 11.27 5.61 19.23
CA ARG A 93 11.93 5.81 17.93
C ARG A 93 11.51 7.08 17.22
N GLY A 94 10.50 7.81 17.71
CA GLY A 94 9.94 8.98 17.01
C GLY A 94 9.29 8.62 15.68
N LEU A 95 8.85 7.38 15.52
CA LEU A 95 8.18 6.87 14.32
C LEU A 95 6.68 6.71 14.55
N PRO A 96 5.85 6.72 13.50
CA PRO A 96 4.45 6.36 13.64
C PRO A 96 4.28 4.95 14.19
N SER A 97 3.22 4.72 14.96
CA SER A 97 2.87 3.38 15.45
C SER A 97 2.43 2.45 14.32
N VAL A 98 1.86 3.02 13.25
CA VAL A 98 1.48 2.30 12.03
C VAL A 98 2.35 2.78 10.88
N ILE A 99 3.01 1.84 10.21
CA ILE A 99 3.82 2.09 9.02
C ILE A 99 3.40 1.07 7.97
N ALA A 100 3.18 1.51 6.74
CA ALA A 100 2.70 0.64 5.68
C ALA A 100 3.43 0.86 4.36
N THR A 101 3.46 -0.21 3.56
CA THR A 101 3.84 -0.18 2.15
C THR A 101 2.76 -0.84 1.31
N SER A 102 2.67 -0.44 0.04
CA SER A 102 1.83 -1.11 -0.94
C SER A 102 2.67 -1.45 -2.16
N SER A 103 2.53 -2.66 -2.66
CA SER A 103 3.21 -3.13 -3.88
C SER A 103 2.18 -3.55 -4.91
N MET A 104 2.47 -3.27 -6.19
CA MET A 104 1.63 -3.62 -7.34
C MET A 104 2.42 -4.51 -8.29
N TRP A 105 1.78 -5.61 -8.69
CA TRP A 105 2.38 -6.65 -9.51
C TRP A 105 1.58 -6.85 -10.78
N ASP A 106 2.27 -6.90 -11.92
CA ASP A 106 1.69 -7.29 -13.20
C ASP A 106 1.46 -8.80 -13.25
N THR A 107 0.23 -9.22 -13.55
CA THR A 107 -0.12 -10.65 -13.57
C THR A 107 0.23 -11.34 -14.88
N GLN A 108 0.62 -10.62 -15.92
CA GLN A 108 1.09 -11.22 -17.17
C GLN A 108 2.55 -11.68 -17.06
N SER A 109 3.37 -10.88 -16.41
CA SER A 109 4.82 -11.13 -16.32
C SER A 109 5.29 -11.54 -14.93
N GLY A 110 4.50 -11.29 -13.88
CA GLY A 110 4.94 -11.43 -12.50
C GLY A 110 5.88 -10.30 -12.05
N HIS A 111 5.98 -9.22 -12.82
CA HIS A 111 6.86 -8.10 -12.53
C HIS A 111 6.31 -7.20 -11.43
N LEU A 112 7.17 -6.75 -10.52
CA LEU A 112 6.86 -5.69 -9.58
C LEU A 112 6.82 -4.34 -10.31
N VAL A 113 5.61 -3.83 -10.54
CA VAL A 113 5.38 -2.57 -11.28
C VAL A 113 5.69 -1.35 -10.44
N ALA A 114 5.26 -1.39 -9.19
CA ALA A 114 5.45 -0.28 -8.26
C ALA A 114 5.50 -0.75 -6.81
N ILE A 115 6.20 0.01 -6.00
CA ILE A 115 6.14 -0.06 -4.54
C ILE A 115 6.07 1.37 -4.00
N ALA A 116 5.19 1.59 -3.03
CA ALA A 116 4.98 2.91 -2.44
C ALA A 116 4.90 2.84 -0.93
N ASP A 117 5.35 3.89 -0.25
CA ASP A 117 4.95 4.15 1.12
C ASP A 117 3.42 4.34 1.17
N ALA A 118 2.76 3.64 2.08
CA ALA A 118 1.32 3.69 2.25
C ALA A 118 0.91 4.13 3.67
N THR A 119 1.85 4.63 4.45
CA THR A 119 1.62 5.03 5.85
C THR A 119 0.55 6.11 5.95
N LEU A 120 0.58 7.09 5.06
CA LEU A 120 -0.41 8.16 4.99
C LEU A 120 -1.80 7.63 4.60
N LEU A 121 -1.87 6.56 3.80
CA LEU A 121 -3.12 6.01 3.25
C LEU A 121 -3.71 4.88 4.12
N THR A 122 -3.06 4.53 5.19
CA THR A 122 -3.45 3.49 6.13
C THR A 122 -4.06 4.10 7.40
#